data_28604975114b459d2f4361bfaaac4ae9
#
_entry.id   28604975114b459d2f4361bfaaac4ae9
#
_cell.length_a   1.000
_cell.length_b   1.000
_cell.length_c   1.000
_cell.angle_alpha   90.00
_cell.angle_beta   90.00
_cell.angle_gamma   90.00
#
_symmetry.space_group_name_H-M   'P 1'
#
loop_
_entity.id
_entity.type
_entity.pdbx_description
1 polymer ?
#
loop_
_entity_poly.entity_id
_entity_poly.type
_entity_poly.pdbx_seq_one_letter_code
_entity_poly.pdbx_strand_id
1 'polypeptide(L)'
;MDIKEILADAIKKAALSAIEKGVVKEGELPDVLLEVPPQKEFGDFATNFAMQSARSLKCSPRIIAQAVIDNLDCAYVEEAEIAGPGFINFYLKNNWLSDLFANIVKAGENYGNLKAPKDEKIQIEYVSANPTGPLHVGHGRGAAVGSSLANLMKAAGYNVTREYYINDAGNQINNLAASVNARYLEAFGIDVEFPENGYHGHDIIDTAERIKRIYGDKFLKMEEEQRIEEFRTIALKEKLAALKEDLEAFNVTYDVWFSEQTLHDGNKIKEACDYLTERGYMYEKDGALWLKATEYGDDKDRVVIRDNGVPTYFAADIAYHRNKFERGFDRVINLWGADHHGYIARMKAAVGALGYNPEQLEVLILQMVSLYRNGELVKMSKRTGQSVTLNELIEEVGTDAARFFFVMRSIDSQLDFDLTLATEKSNENPVYYIQYAHARICSIFRQLKEAGIEEAAEADYTLLTEPAEIELIKKLGEYPELIASAAKERAVHRVAHYVHELAGLFHSFYNQCRILGVDPEVQQARIKLVKATQHVLRHALNILGVSAPERM
;
A
#
# COMPACT_ATOMS: atom_id res chain seq x y z
N MET A 1 20.91 0.87 -14.73
CA MET A 1 21.66 2.14 -14.98
C MET A 1 20.60 3.22 -15.08
N ASP A 2 20.63 4.17 -14.19
CA ASP A 2 19.69 5.29 -14.21
C ASP A 2 20.31 6.46 -15.00
N ILE A 3 19.65 6.86 -16.08
CA ILE A 3 20.13 7.99 -16.92
C ILE A 3 20.17 9.29 -16.12
N LYS A 4 19.25 9.48 -15.16
CA LYS A 4 19.26 10.66 -14.29
C LYS A 4 20.47 10.69 -13.37
N GLU A 5 20.88 9.54 -12.81
CA GLU A 5 22.10 9.45 -11.98
C GLU A 5 23.35 9.76 -12.83
N ILE A 6 23.43 9.18 -14.04
CA ILE A 6 24.57 9.44 -14.94
C ILE A 6 24.66 10.92 -15.30
N LEU A 7 23.52 11.51 -15.66
CA LEU A 7 23.47 12.92 -16.04
C LEU A 7 23.76 13.83 -14.84
N ALA A 8 23.24 13.51 -13.66
CA ALA A 8 23.50 14.23 -12.42
C ALA A 8 25.01 14.19 -12.05
N ASP A 9 25.65 13.03 -12.16
CA ASP A 9 27.09 12.89 -11.95
C ASP A 9 27.91 13.68 -12.98
N ALA A 10 27.51 13.66 -14.24
CA ALA A 10 28.17 14.41 -15.30
C ALA A 10 28.07 15.93 -15.04
N ILE A 11 26.90 16.43 -14.62
CA ILE A 11 26.67 17.83 -14.23
C ILE A 11 27.55 18.23 -13.05
N LYS A 12 27.60 17.40 -11.98
CA LYS A 12 28.48 17.66 -10.83
C LYS A 12 29.95 17.72 -11.22
N LYS A 13 30.41 16.77 -12.03
CA LYS A 13 31.80 16.74 -12.56
C LYS A 13 32.10 17.97 -13.42
N ALA A 14 31.18 18.37 -14.28
CA ALA A 14 31.33 19.57 -15.11
C ALA A 14 31.42 20.85 -14.26
N ALA A 15 30.61 20.97 -13.20
CA ALA A 15 30.67 22.08 -12.26
C ALA A 15 32.01 22.13 -11.49
N LEU A 16 32.49 20.97 -11.01
CA LEU A 16 33.81 20.88 -10.36
C LEU A 16 34.94 21.26 -11.32
N SER A 17 34.93 20.79 -12.57
CA SER A 17 35.90 21.18 -13.60
C SER A 17 35.88 22.68 -13.88
N ALA A 18 34.70 23.31 -13.88
CA ALA A 18 34.56 24.75 -14.05
C ALA A 18 35.15 25.56 -12.86
N ILE A 19 35.05 25.02 -11.64
CA ILE A 19 35.67 25.57 -10.42
C ILE A 19 37.20 25.44 -10.53
N GLU A 20 37.74 24.28 -10.86
CA GLU A 20 39.17 24.02 -11.01
C GLU A 20 39.82 24.94 -12.08
N LYS A 21 39.08 25.20 -13.16
CA LYS A 21 39.51 26.12 -14.24
C LYS A 21 39.34 27.59 -13.86
N GLY A 22 38.79 27.91 -12.68
CA GLY A 22 38.56 29.27 -12.23
C GLY A 22 37.47 30.05 -12.97
N VAL A 23 36.61 29.36 -13.73
CA VAL A 23 35.46 29.95 -14.45
C VAL A 23 34.38 30.39 -13.48
N VAL A 24 34.16 29.62 -12.42
CA VAL A 24 33.27 29.95 -11.31
C VAL A 24 34.02 29.80 -9.99
N LYS A 25 33.55 30.49 -8.93
CA LYS A 25 34.21 30.48 -7.62
C LYS A 25 33.97 29.15 -6.92
N GLU A 26 34.89 28.80 -6.01
CA GLU A 26 34.73 27.66 -5.13
C GLU A 26 33.54 27.86 -4.16
N GLY A 27 32.76 26.85 -3.98
CA GLY A 27 31.58 26.81 -3.10
C GLY A 27 30.95 25.45 -3.02
N GLU A 28 30.03 25.26 -2.08
CA GLU A 28 29.27 24.04 -1.91
C GLU A 28 28.28 23.82 -3.08
N LEU A 29 28.32 22.65 -3.68
CA LEU A 29 27.40 22.26 -4.76
C LEU A 29 26.17 21.57 -4.21
N PRO A 30 24.96 21.98 -4.60
CA PRO A 30 23.73 21.29 -4.24
C PRO A 30 23.62 19.94 -4.95
N ASP A 31 22.65 19.13 -4.54
CA ASP A 31 22.27 17.94 -5.29
C ASP A 31 21.66 18.33 -6.63
N VAL A 32 21.98 17.55 -7.66
CA VAL A 32 21.41 17.76 -8.99
C VAL A 32 20.04 17.09 -9.05
N LEU A 33 19.00 17.91 -9.18
CA LEU A 33 17.64 17.43 -9.45
C LEU A 33 17.36 17.55 -10.94
N LEU A 34 16.91 16.44 -11.55
CA LEU A 34 16.53 16.35 -12.95
C LEU A 34 15.03 16.12 -13.05
N GLU A 35 14.36 16.95 -13.83
CA GLU A 35 12.93 16.90 -14.10
C GLU A 35 12.70 16.62 -15.58
N VAL A 36 11.60 15.94 -15.91
CA VAL A 36 11.13 15.82 -17.30
C VAL A 36 10.33 17.08 -17.62
N PRO A 37 10.72 17.88 -18.62
CA PRO A 37 9.97 19.07 -18.98
C PRO A 37 8.55 18.73 -19.43
N PRO A 38 7.54 19.60 -19.12
CA PRO A 38 6.15 19.36 -19.52
C PRO A 38 5.93 19.41 -21.04
N GLN A 39 6.81 20.07 -21.77
CA GLN A 39 6.77 20.18 -23.24
C GLN A 39 8.01 19.52 -23.83
N LYS A 40 7.81 18.64 -24.82
CA LYS A 40 8.90 17.88 -25.47
C LYS A 40 9.94 18.77 -26.16
N GLU A 41 9.56 19.96 -26.58
CA GLU A 41 10.48 20.94 -27.19
C GLU A 41 11.56 21.45 -26.23
N PHE A 42 11.43 21.24 -24.92
CA PHE A 42 12.43 21.60 -23.90
C PHE A 42 13.37 20.45 -23.54
N GLY A 43 13.44 19.41 -24.37
CA GLY A 43 14.36 18.29 -24.22
C GLY A 43 13.80 17.11 -23.39
N ASP A 44 14.66 16.15 -23.13
CA ASP A 44 14.33 14.95 -22.36
C ASP A 44 14.40 15.20 -20.85
N PHE A 45 15.34 16.01 -20.40
CA PHE A 45 15.51 16.43 -19.00
C PHE A 45 15.86 17.90 -18.86
N ALA A 46 15.51 18.48 -17.72
CA ALA A 46 15.90 19.84 -17.33
C ALA A 46 16.40 19.87 -15.88
N THR A 47 17.27 20.81 -15.57
CA THR A 47 17.73 21.04 -14.19
C THR A 47 17.79 22.54 -13.86
N ASN A 48 17.50 22.87 -12.61
CA ASN A 48 17.69 24.20 -12.03
C ASN A 48 18.99 24.32 -11.22
N PHE A 49 19.91 23.35 -11.35
CA PHE A 49 21.17 23.26 -10.63
C PHE A 49 21.96 24.58 -10.60
N ALA A 50 22.08 25.26 -11.74
CA ALA A 50 22.82 26.49 -11.85
C ALA A 50 22.20 27.64 -11.02
N MET A 51 20.86 27.68 -10.92
CA MET A 51 20.13 28.63 -10.08
C MET A 51 20.33 28.32 -8.59
N GLN A 52 20.27 27.06 -8.20
CA GLN A 52 20.53 26.66 -6.82
C GLN A 52 21.97 26.93 -6.38
N SER A 53 22.94 26.77 -7.28
CA SER A 53 24.36 26.98 -7.03
C SER A 53 24.77 28.45 -7.01
N ALA A 54 23.93 29.36 -7.50
CA ALA A 54 24.31 30.79 -7.72
C ALA A 54 24.81 31.50 -6.46
N ARG A 55 24.20 31.22 -5.31
CA ARG A 55 24.57 31.84 -4.03
C ARG A 55 25.89 31.31 -3.50
N SER A 56 26.12 29.99 -3.55
CA SER A 56 27.34 29.35 -3.05
C SER A 56 28.55 29.67 -3.92
N LEU A 57 28.39 29.64 -5.25
CA LEU A 57 29.43 29.92 -6.22
C LEU A 57 29.62 31.43 -6.48
N LYS A 58 28.78 32.31 -5.89
CA LYS A 58 28.79 33.76 -6.04
C LYS A 58 28.89 34.23 -7.51
N CYS A 59 28.12 33.59 -8.35
CA CYS A 59 28.08 33.80 -9.80
C CYS A 59 26.64 33.80 -10.31
N SER A 60 26.39 34.43 -11.47
CA SER A 60 25.04 34.44 -12.03
C SER A 60 24.67 33.05 -12.53
N PRO A 61 23.39 32.63 -12.42
CA PRO A 61 22.95 31.29 -12.85
C PRO A 61 23.29 31.00 -14.31
N ARG A 62 23.15 31.95 -15.22
CA ARG A 62 23.47 31.75 -16.64
C ARG A 62 24.95 31.50 -16.90
N ILE A 63 25.85 32.12 -16.14
CA ILE A 63 27.30 31.88 -16.24
C ILE A 63 27.61 30.47 -15.73
N ILE A 64 26.98 30.05 -14.61
CA ILE A 64 27.16 28.69 -14.08
C ILE A 64 26.60 27.66 -15.07
N ALA A 65 25.42 27.89 -15.63
CA ALA A 65 24.83 27.00 -16.64
C ALA A 65 25.74 26.84 -17.87
N GLN A 66 26.31 27.97 -18.38
CA GLN A 66 27.24 27.91 -19.50
C GLN A 66 28.51 27.16 -19.12
N ALA A 67 29.07 27.42 -17.93
CA ALA A 67 30.27 26.75 -17.46
C ALA A 67 30.04 25.22 -17.29
N VAL A 68 28.85 24.80 -16.86
CA VAL A 68 28.48 23.39 -16.83
C VAL A 68 28.41 22.81 -18.24
N ILE A 69 27.74 23.48 -19.17
CA ILE A 69 27.59 23.00 -20.56
C ILE A 69 28.97 22.87 -21.23
N ASP A 70 29.84 23.89 -21.08
CA ASP A 70 31.18 23.93 -21.69
C ASP A 70 32.12 22.83 -21.16
N ASN A 71 31.83 22.27 -19.96
CA ASN A 71 32.61 21.21 -19.33
C ASN A 71 31.88 19.89 -19.25
N LEU A 72 30.69 19.79 -19.84
CA LEU A 72 29.88 18.56 -19.77
C LEU A 72 30.50 17.46 -20.65
N ASP A 73 30.86 16.35 -20.02
CA ASP A 73 31.27 15.12 -20.69
C ASP A 73 30.25 14.00 -20.35
N CYS A 74 29.31 13.79 -21.25
CA CYS A 74 28.29 12.75 -21.12
C CYS A 74 27.98 12.15 -22.50
N ALA A 75 28.28 10.87 -22.66
CA ALA A 75 28.12 10.16 -23.93
C ALA A 75 26.68 10.14 -24.47
N TYR A 76 25.70 10.32 -23.57
CA TYR A 76 24.27 10.29 -23.90
C TYR A 76 23.68 11.64 -24.28
N VAL A 77 24.38 12.77 -23.98
CA VAL A 77 23.89 14.10 -24.34
C VAL A 77 24.22 14.41 -25.80
N GLU A 78 23.22 14.77 -26.56
CA GLU A 78 23.36 15.29 -27.91
C GLU A 78 23.54 16.80 -27.89
N GLU A 79 22.68 17.49 -27.13
CA GLU A 79 22.67 18.95 -27.00
C GLU A 79 22.25 19.37 -25.60
N ALA A 80 22.77 20.50 -25.15
CA ALA A 80 22.35 21.13 -23.89
C ALA A 80 22.16 22.63 -24.10
N GLU A 81 21.03 23.18 -23.68
CA GLU A 81 20.64 24.57 -23.87
C GLU A 81 20.32 25.27 -22.56
N ILE A 82 20.61 26.56 -22.49
CA ILE A 82 20.23 27.41 -21.35
C ILE A 82 18.83 27.99 -21.59
N ALA A 83 17.88 27.64 -20.72
CA ALA A 83 16.53 28.18 -20.74
C ALA A 83 16.31 29.19 -19.60
N GLY A 84 15.58 30.26 -19.90
CA GLY A 84 15.18 31.28 -18.91
C GLY A 84 16.32 31.85 -18.06
N PRO A 85 16.17 31.91 -16.72
CA PRO A 85 17.16 32.52 -15.82
C PRO A 85 18.40 31.66 -15.56
N GLY A 86 18.47 30.42 -16.04
CA GLY A 86 19.59 29.50 -15.82
C GLY A 86 19.18 28.03 -15.64
N PHE A 87 18.02 27.63 -16.17
CA PHE A 87 17.74 26.22 -16.41
C PHE A 87 18.66 25.66 -17.47
N ILE A 88 19.00 24.39 -17.39
CA ILE A 88 19.73 23.69 -18.44
C ILE A 88 18.79 22.56 -18.92
N ASN A 89 18.46 22.61 -20.20
CA ASN A 89 17.69 21.58 -20.89
C ASN A 89 18.65 20.64 -21.60
N PHE A 90 18.41 19.33 -21.52
CA PHE A 90 19.24 18.29 -22.14
C PHE A 90 18.44 17.52 -23.16
N TYR A 91 18.98 17.39 -24.35
CA TYR A 91 18.50 16.56 -25.44
C TYR A 91 19.41 15.35 -25.53
N LEU A 92 18.84 14.15 -25.42
CA LEU A 92 19.63 12.92 -25.37
C LEU A 92 19.66 12.21 -26.72
N LYS A 93 20.77 11.57 -27.01
CA LYS A 93 20.92 10.67 -28.16
C LYS A 93 20.06 9.41 -27.93
N ASN A 94 19.53 8.83 -29.01
CA ASN A 94 18.66 7.64 -28.88
C ASN A 94 19.35 6.40 -28.30
N ASN A 95 20.69 6.35 -28.23
CA ASN A 95 21.41 5.19 -27.68
C ASN A 95 21.14 4.94 -26.20
N TRP A 96 20.83 5.98 -25.40
CA TRP A 96 20.48 5.77 -23.99
C TRP A 96 19.22 4.95 -23.81
N LEU A 97 18.23 5.11 -24.72
CA LEU A 97 16.99 4.32 -24.70
C LEU A 97 17.25 2.84 -24.97
N SER A 98 18.15 2.54 -25.91
CA SER A 98 18.54 1.16 -26.21
C SER A 98 19.26 0.52 -25.02
N ASP A 99 20.16 1.26 -24.36
CA ASP A 99 20.85 0.80 -23.16
C ASP A 99 19.93 0.64 -21.96
N LEU A 100 19.01 1.59 -21.76
CA LEU A 100 17.95 1.49 -20.75
C LEU A 100 17.13 0.22 -20.99
N PHE A 101 16.67 0.03 -22.23
CA PHE A 101 15.82 -1.10 -22.57
C PHE A 101 16.55 -2.44 -22.44
N ALA A 102 17.84 -2.50 -22.81
CA ALA A 102 18.67 -3.67 -22.58
C ALA A 102 18.73 -4.07 -21.09
N ASN A 103 18.84 -3.09 -20.20
CA ASN A 103 18.81 -3.34 -18.75
C ASN A 103 17.45 -3.84 -18.26
N ILE A 104 16.34 -3.31 -18.80
CA ILE A 104 14.97 -3.77 -18.49
C ILE A 104 14.81 -5.24 -18.90
N VAL A 105 15.20 -5.59 -20.13
CA VAL A 105 15.13 -6.95 -20.64
C VAL A 105 16.00 -7.91 -19.82
N LYS A 106 17.22 -7.48 -19.47
CA LYS A 106 18.14 -8.27 -18.64
C LYS A 106 17.59 -8.55 -17.23
N ALA A 107 16.91 -7.58 -16.63
CA ALA A 107 16.28 -7.74 -15.32
C ALA A 107 15.06 -8.69 -15.36
N GLY A 108 14.36 -8.74 -16.51
CA GLY A 108 13.23 -9.64 -16.74
C GLY A 108 12.13 -9.51 -15.67
N GLU A 109 11.70 -10.63 -15.11
CA GLU A 109 10.64 -10.66 -14.08
C GLU A 109 11.04 -9.98 -12.75
N ASN A 110 12.34 -9.78 -12.52
CA ASN A 110 12.85 -9.07 -11.34
C ASN A 110 12.85 -7.55 -11.52
N TYR A 111 12.48 -7.03 -12.69
CA TYR A 111 12.42 -5.60 -12.91
C TYR A 111 11.31 -4.96 -12.05
N GLY A 112 11.69 -3.99 -11.21
CA GLY A 112 10.81 -3.39 -10.21
C GLY A 112 11.00 -3.94 -8.79
N ASN A 113 11.75 -5.04 -8.60
CA ASN A 113 12.19 -5.49 -7.28
C ASN A 113 13.51 -4.78 -6.92
N LEU A 114 13.47 -3.96 -5.89
CA LEU A 114 14.57 -3.12 -5.47
C LEU A 114 15.28 -3.69 -4.24
N LYS A 115 16.42 -3.07 -3.90
CA LYS A 115 17.07 -3.26 -2.61
C LYS A 115 16.75 -2.05 -1.73
N ALA A 116 16.30 -2.28 -0.51
CA ALA A 116 16.08 -1.19 0.43
C ALA A 116 17.39 -0.45 0.73
N PRO A 117 17.32 0.87 0.98
CA PRO A 117 18.49 1.67 1.36
C PRO A 117 19.11 1.23 2.69
N LYS A 118 18.30 0.60 3.57
CA LYS A 118 18.67 0.08 4.88
C LYS A 118 17.98 -1.25 5.12
N ASP A 119 18.62 -2.15 5.86
CA ASP A 119 17.97 -3.37 6.38
C ASP A 119 17.07 -2.96 7.55
N GLU A 120 15.83 -2.55 7.23
CA GLU A 120 14.82 -2.06 8.16
C GLU A 120 13.68 -3.07 8.25
N LYS A 121 13.38 -3.52 9.48
CA LYS A 121 12.24 -4.40 9.76
C LYS A 121 11.00 -3.58 10.02
N ILE A 122 9.99 -3.76 9.19
CA ILE A 122 8.77 -2.97 9.23
C ILE A 122 7.58 -3.87 9.53
N GLN A 123 6.78 -3.49 10.52
CA GLN A 123 5.48 -4.11 10.76
C GLN A 123 4.38 -3.21 10.22
N ILE A 124 3.43 -3.78 9.49
CA ILE A 124 2.25 -3.08 9.00
C ILE A 124 1.02 -3.76 9.58
N GLU A 125 0.27 -3.02 10.39
CA GLU A 125 -1.02 -3.43 10.93
C GLU A 125 -2.16 -2.77 10.16
N TYR A 126 -3.14 -3.56 9.73
CA TYR A 126 -4.29 -3.06 9.00
C TYR A 126 -5.52 -3.95 9.17
N VAL A 127 -6.70 -3.39 8.98
CA VAL A 127 -8.03 -3.93 9.24
C VAL A 127 -8.28 -4.05 10.73
N SER A 128 -7.71 -5.03 11.41
CA SER A 128 -7.85 -5.28 12.87
C SER A 128 -9.29 -5.10 13.37
N ALA A 129 -10.27 -5.60 12.59
CA ALA A 129 -11.69 -5.51 12.91
C ALA A 129 -12.05 -6.46 14.04
N ASN A 130 -13.01 -6.05 14.89
CA ASN A 130 -13.52 -6.88 15.98
C ASN A 130 -14.19 -8.15 15.44
N PRO A 131 -13.92 -9.32 15.99
CA PRO A 131 -14.50 -10.60 15.55
C PRO A 131 -15.95 -10.76 16.06
N THR A 132 -16.80 -9.76 15.84
CA THR A 132 -18.18 -9.73 16.30
C THR A 132 -19.21 -9.74 15.16
N GLY A 133 -18.75 -9.68 13.92
CA GLY A 133 -19.61 -9.70 12.73
C GLY A 133 -18.79 -9.71 11.43
N PRO A 134 -19.45 -9.69 10.27
CA PRO A 134 -18.79 -9.70 8.96
C PRO A 134 -18.04 -8.39 8.68
N LEU A 135 -17.03 -8.47 7.81
CA LEU A 135 -16.33 -7.29 7.31
C LEU A 135 -17.26 -6.44 6.43
N HIS A 136 -17.20 -5.13 6.60
CA HIS A 136 -17.91 -4.18 5.75
C HIS A 136 -16.96 -3.49 4.75
N VAL A 137 -17.49 -2.73 3.80
CA VAL A 137 -16.71 -2.07 2.73
C VAL A 137 -15.58 -1.17 3.23
N GLY A 138 -15.73 -0.53 4.39
CA GLY A 138 -14.65 0.27 5.00
C GLY A 138 -13.45 -0.59 5.41
N HIS A 139 -13.70 -1.79 5.97
CA HIS A 139 -12.65 -2.78 6.23
C HIS A 139 -12.01 -3.27 4.92
N GLY A 140 -12.80 -3.43 3.85
CA GLY A 140 -12.32 -3.80 2.52
C GLY A 140 -11.30 -2.79 1.97
N ARG A 141 -11.56 -1.48 2.13
CA ARG A 141 -10.58 -0.45 1.76
C ARG A 141 -9.28 -0.60 2.54
N GLY A 142 -9.39 -0.77 3.86
CA GLY A 142 -8.23 -0.99 4.74
C GLY A 142 -7.43 -2.23 4.35
N ALA A 143 -8.12 -3.31 3.99
CA ALA A 143 -7.52 -4.56 3.55
C ALA A 143 -6.78 -4.41 2.20
N ALA A 144 -7.41 -3.78 1.21
CA ALA A 144 -6.81 -3.54 -0.10
C ALA A 144 -5.59 -2.62 -0.01
N VAL A 145 -5.72 -1.48 0.68
CA VAL A 145 -4.62 -0.51 0.83
C VAL A 145 -3.48 -1.10 1.66
N GLY A 146 -3.77 -1.72 2.81
CA GLY A 146 -2.74 -2.27 3.70
C GLY A 146 -1.94 -3.40 3.06
N SER A 147 -2.62 -4.34 2.41
CA SER A 147 -1.95 -5.44 1.69
C SER A 147 -1.13 -4.95 0.49
N SER A 148 -1.66 -3.97 -0.27
CA SER A 148 -0.94 -3.39 -1.41
C SER A 148 0.27 -2.57 -0.95
N LEU A 149 0.17 -1.84 0.17
CA LEU A 149 1.30 -1.14 0.78
C LEU A 149 2.38 -2.12 1.22
N ALA A 150 2.01 -3.22 1.87
CA ALA A 150 2.96 -4.26 2.27
C ALA A 150 3.67 -4.88 1.06
N ASN A 151 2.95 -5.16 -0.03
CA ASN A 151 3.52 -5.67 -1.28
C ASN A 151 4.45 -4.64 -1.94
N LEU A 152 4.05 -3.37 -1.99
CA LEU A 152 4.85 -2.27 -2.53
C LEU A 152 6.16 -2.08 -1.76
N MET A 153 6.09 -2.11 -0.43
CA MET A 153 7.29 -2.00 0.41
C MET A 153 8.20 -3.22 0.28
N LYS A 154 7.64 -4.43 0.13
CA LYS A 154 8.43 -5.64 -0.20
C LYS A 154 9.12 -5.51 -1.56
N ALA A 155 8.42 -4.99 -2.59
CA ALA A 155 9.01 -4.73 -3.90
C ALA A 155 10.13 -3.67 -3.82
N ALA A 156 9.99 -2.67 -2.95
CA ALA A 156 11.03 -1.70 -2.65
C ALA A 156 12.21 -2.26 -1.81
N GLY A 157 12.17 -3.55 -1.44
CA GLY A 157 13.23 -4.27 -0.76
C GLY A 157 13.18 -4.26 0.77
N TYR A 158 12.14 -3.71 1.39
CA TYR A 158 12.00 -3.70 2.84
C TYR A 158 11.59 -5.07 3.39
N ASN A 159 12.03 -5.37 4.62
CA ASN A 159 11.62 -6.55 5.37
C ASN A 159 10.30 -6.29 6.09
N VAL A 160 9.18 -6.69 5.48
CA VAL A 160 7.82 -6.35 5.92
C VAL A 160 7.11 -7.54 6.54
N THR A 161 6.56 -7.35 7.73
CA THR A 161 5.64 -8.27 8.43
C THR A 161 4.23 -7.66 8.44
N ARG A 162 3.24 -8.42 7.97
CA ARG A 162 1.82 -8.06 7.97
C ARG A 162 1.16 -8.61 9.21
N GLU A 163 0.48 -7.76 9.97
CA GLU A 163 -0.15 -8.14 11.24
C GLU A 163 -1.61 -7.75 11.30
N TYR A 164 -2.41 -8.65 11.83
CA TYR A 164 -3.79 -8.42 12.22
C TYR A 164 -3.90 -8.51 13.74
N TYR A 165 -4.41 -7.47 14.39
CA TYR A 165 -4.71 -7.49 15.82
C TYR A 165 -6.12 -8.03 16.05
N ILE A 166 -6.24 -9.08 16.83
CA ILE A 166 -7.50 -9.70 17.21
C ILE A 166 -7.91 -9.16 18.57
N ASN A 167 -8.97 -8.38 18.61
CA ASN A 167 -9.61 -7.94 19.86
C ASN A 167 -10.50 -9.09 20.39
N ASP A 168 -9.89 -10.11 20.98
CA ASP A 168 -10.53 -11.31 21.53
C ASP A 168 -10.69 -11.27 23.04
N ALA A 169 -10.39 -10.14 23.67
CA ALA A 169 -10.59 -9.88 25.09
C ALA A 169 -11.67 -8.83 25.35
N GLY A 170 -12.18 -8.78 26.56
CA GLY A 170 -13.06 -7.72 27.04
C GLY A 170 -14.54 -7.87 26.69
N ASN A 171 -15.27 -6.76 26.89
CA ASN A 171 -16.76 -6.77 26.91
C ASN A 171 -17.40 -7.12 25.58
N GLN A 172 -16.74 -6.86 24.43
CA GLN A 172 -17.34 -7.13 23.13
C GLN A 172 -17.51 -8.65 22.89
N ILE A 173 -16.52 -9.43 23.30
CA ILE A 173 -16.60 -10.90 23.18
C ILE A 173 -17.59 -11.47 24.20
N ASN A 174 -17.68 -10.89 25.39
CA ASN A 174 -18.71 -11.27 26.36
C ASN A 174 -20.11 -11.00 25.81
N ASN A 175 -20.33 -9.85 25.18
CA ASN A 175 -21.60 -9.51 24.55
C ASN A 175 -21.92 -10.45 23.36
N LEU A 176 -20.93 -10.85 22.58
CA LEU A 176 -21.08 -11.85 21.53
C LEU A 176 -21.56 -13.18 22.10
N ALA A 177 -20.89 -13.69 23.14
CA ALA A 177 -21.24 -14.95 23.81
C ALA A 177 -22.66 -14.91 24.41
N ALA A 178 -23.00 -13.82 25.09
CA ALA A 178 -24.33 -13.61 25.65
C ALA A 178 -25.43 -13.56 24.56
N SER A 179 -25.14 -12.90 23.43
CA SER A 179 -26.06 -12.84 22.29
C SER A 179 -26.31 -14.21 21.68
N VAL A 180 -25.25 -15.00 21.49
CA VAL A 180 -25.36 -16.39 20.99
C VAL A 180 -26.12 -17.26 21.99
N ASN A 181 -25.89 -17.08 23.31
CA ASN A 181 -26.63 -17.77 24.35
C ASN A 181 -28.13 -17.48 24.28
N ALA A 182 -28.51 -16.22 24.15
CA ALA A 182 -29.93 -15.85 24.03
C ALA A 182 -30.57 -16.48 22.79
N ARG A 183 -29.93 -16.39 21.62
CA ARG A 183 -30.45 -17.01 20.37
C ARG A 183 -30.51 -18.54 20.43
N TYR A 184 -29.56 -19.17 21.11
CA TYR A 184 -29.59 -20.61 21.31
C TYR A 184 -30.78 -21.03 22.17
N LEU A 185 -31.05 -20.33 23.27
CA LEU A 185 -32.22 -20.60 24.13
C LEU A 185 -33.54 -20.36 23.40
N GLU A 186 -33.66 -19.23 22.67
CA GLU A 186 -34.81 -18.94 21.82
C GLU A 186 -35.09 -20.05 20.78
N ALA A 187 -34.04 -20.62 20.19
CA ALA A 187 -34.13 -21.70 19.23
C ALA A 187 -34.74 -23.00 19.83
N PHE A 188 -34.73 -23.17 21.16
CA PHE A 188 -35.40 -24.21 21.88
C PHE A 188 -36.75 -23.78 22.48
N GLY A 189 -37.25 -22.58 22.15
CA GLY A 189 -38.51 -22.05 22.63
C GLY A 189 -38.48 -21.57 24.08
N ILE A 190 -37.29 -21.32 24.60
CA ILE A 190 -37.08 -20.73 25.94
C ILE A 190 -37.08 -19.22 25.79
N ASP A 191 -38.02 -18.55 26.47
CA ASP A 191 -38.11 -17.10 26.48
C ASP A 191 -37.02 -16.52 27.41
N VAL A 192 -36.18 -15.63 26.85
CA VAL A 192 -35.08 -14.98 27.58
C VAL A 192 -34.99 -13.53 27.19
N GLU A 193 -34.60 -12.68 28.14
CA GLU A 193 -34.31 -11.28 27.86
C GLU A 193 -33.01 -11.20 27.03
N PHE A 194 -33.10 -10.54 25.86
CA PHE A 194 -31.93 -10.36 25.01
C PHE A 194 -30.98 -9.34 25.64
N PRO A 195 -29.64 -9.57 25.63
CA PRO A 195 -28.69 -8.65 26.26
C PRO A 195 -28.79 -7.22 25.70
N GLU A 196 -28.82 -6.20 26.57
CA GLU A 196 -28.96 -4.78 26.21
C GLU A 196 -27.91 -4.34 25.16
N ASN A 197 -26.65 -4.81 25.34
CA ASN A 197 -25.54 -4.55 24.41
C ASN A 197 -25.29 -5.71 23.47
N GLY A 198 -26.30 -6.52 23.19
CA GLY A 198 -26.19 -7.70 22.36
C GLY A 198 -26.16 -7.40 20.86
N TYR A 199 -25.62 -8.34 20.09
CA TYR A 199 -25.56 -8.28 18.64
C TYR A 199 -26.79 -8.94 18.00
N HIS A 200 -27.52 -8.16 17.18
CA HIS A 200 -28.80 -8.60 16.59
C HIS A 200 -28.66 -9.14 15.16
N GLY A 201 -27.45 -9.26 14.61
CA GLY A 201 -27.19 -9.70 13.25
C GLY A 201 -27.69 -11.13 12.98
N HIS A 202 -28.08 -11.41 11.73
CA HIS A 202 -28.46 -12.76 11.30
C HIS A 202 -27.36 -13.79 11.53
N ASP A 203 -26.13 -13.40 11.43
CA ASP A 203 -24.95 -14.20 11.69
C ASP A 203 -24.87 -14.75 13.12
N ILE A 204 -25.50 -14.09 14.10
CA ILE A 204 -25.62 -14.59 15.48
C ILE A 204 -26.68 -15.70 15.55
N ILE A 205 -27.78 -15.53 14.83
CA ILE A 205 -28.84 -16.55 14.72
C ILE A 205 -28.26 -17.82 14.05
N ASP A 206 -27.54 -17.64 12.95
CA ASP A 206 -26.90 -18.74 12.20
C ASP A 206 -25.91 -19.51 13.07
N THR A 207 -25.13 -18.80 13.91
CA THR A 207 -24.21 -19.39 14.87
C THR A 207 -24.96 -20.22 15.91
N ALA A 208 -26.03 -19.68 16.49
CA ALA A 208 -26.85 -20.38 17.49
C ALA A 208 -27.55 -21.64 16.92
N GLU A 209 -28.12 -21.54 15.72
CA GLU A 209 -28.74 -22.67 15.03
C GLU A 209 -27.71 -23.76 14.67
N ARG A 210 -26.49 -23.37 14.30
CA ARG A 210 -25.38 -24.31 14.03
C ARG A 210 -24.97 -25.03 15.31
N ILE A 211 -24.83 -24.31 16.43
CA ILE A 211 -24.58 -24.92 17.74
C ILE A 211 -25.68 -25.93 18.07
N LYS A 212 -26.94 -25.53 17.93
CA LYS A 212 -28.10 -26.44 18.15
C LYS A 212 -28.02 -27.68 17.26
N ARG A 213 -27.71 -27.52 15.98
CA ARG A 213 -27.61 -28.64 15.03
C ARG A 213 -26.48 -29.60 15.38
N ILE A 214 -25.33 -29.12 15.84
CA ILE A 214 -24.14 -29.94 16.12
C ILE A 214 -24.23 -30.60 17.50
N TYR A 215 -24.66 -29.86 18.49
CA TYR A 215 -24.58 -30.26 19.90
C TYR A 215 -25.93 -30.59 20.53
N GLY A 216 -27.06 -30.37 19.82
CA GLY A 216 -28.40 -30.60 20.34
C GLY A 216 -28.69 -29.77 21.60
N ASP A 217 -29.26 -30.43 22.60
CA ASP A 217 -29.64 -29.85 23.90
C ASP A 217 -28.50 -29.90 24.95
N LYS A 218 -27.29 -30.26 24.55
CA LYS A 218 -26.15 -30.46 25.45
C LYS A 218 -25.96 -29.29 26.40
N PHE A 219 -26.00 -28.07 25.86
CA PHE A 219 -25.71 -26.85 26.62
C PHE A 219 -26.90 -26.39 27.50
N LEU A 220 -28.12 -26.82 27.27
CA LEU A 220 -29.27 -26.53 28.14
C LEU A 220 -29.09 -27.07 29.55
N LYS A 221 -28.28 -28.12 29.70
CA LYS A 221 -28.02 -28.84 30.97
C LYS A 221 -26.89 -28.23 31.78
N MET A 222 -26.22 -27.21 31.24
CA MET A 222 -25.11 -26.50 31.91
C MET A 222 -25.63 -25.28 32.66
N GLU A 223 -24.90 -24.91 33.72
CA GLU A 223 -25.07 -23.60 34.36
C GLU A 223 -24.79 -22.49 33.37
N GLU A 224 -25.49 -21.37 33.53
CA GLU A 224 -25.45 -20.27 32.56
C GLU A 224 -24.05 -19.74 32.30
N GLU A 225 -23.25 -19.50 33.35
CA GLU A 225 -21.87 -19.01 33.21
C GLU A 225 -20.99 -19.95 32.41
N GLN A 226 -21.11 -21.26 32.65
CA GLN A 226 -20.35 -22.29 31.92
C GLN A 226 -20.80 -22.35 30.46
N ARG A 227 -22.09 -22.24 30.20
CA ARG A 227 -22.65 -22.23 28.85
C ARG A 227 -22.20 -21.02 28.05
N ILE A 228 -22.18 -19.83 28.67
CA ILE A 228 -21.70 -18.60 28.02
C ILE A 228 -20.20 -18.72 27.67
N GLU A 229 -19.38 -19.32 28.52
CA GLU A 229 -17.95 -19.49 28.25
C GLU A 229 -17.71 -20.50 27.10
N GLU A 230 -18.49 -21.57 27.02
CA GLU A 230 -18.46 -22.48 25.87
C GLU A 230 -18.86 -21.74 24.58
N PHE A 231 -19.90 -20.93 24.63
CA PHE A 231 -20.35 -20.16 23.46
C PHE A 231 -19.38 -19.06 23.09
N ARG A 232 -18.67 -18.45 24.04
CA ARG A 232 -17.57 -17.53 23.82
C ARG A 232 -16.51 -18.20 22.94
N THR A 233 -16.05 -19.38 23.34
CA THR A 233 -15.02 -20.13 22.63
C THR A 233 -15.48 -20.54 21.22
N ILE A 234 -16.71 -21.07 21.09
CA ILE A 234 -17.25 -21.52 19.81
C ILE A 234 -17.46 -20.35 18.85
N ALA A 235 -18.14 -19.29 19.32
CA ALA A 235 -18.46 -18.14 18.50
C ALA A 235 -17.20 -17.38 18.04
N LEU A 236 -16.25 -17.14 18.94
CA LEU A 236 -15.00 -16.49 18.62
C LEU A 236 -14.23 -17.25 17.53
N LYS A 237 -14.09 -18.56 17.70
CA LYS A 237 -13.41 -19.42 16.71
C LYS A 237 -14.10 -19.35 15.35
N GLU A 238 -15.41 -19.39 15.33
CA GLU A 238 -16.22 -19.32 14.10
C GLU A 238 -16.06 -17.97 13.40
N LYS A 239 -16.22 -16.85 14.16
CA LYS A 239 -16.08 -15.51 13.59
C LYS A 239 -14.67 -15.25 13.05
N LEU A 240 -13.63 -15.68 13.77
CA LEU A 240 -12.26 -15.57 13.29
C LEU A 240 -11.99 -16.41 12.02
N ALA A 241 -12.58 -17.60 11.93
CA ALA A 241 -12.46 -18.40 10.72
C ALA A 241 -13.12 -17.70 9.52
N ALA A 242 -14.34 -17.17 9.69
CA ALA A 242 -15.04 -16.42 8.66
C ALA A 242 -14.27 -15.17 8.21
N LEU A 243 -13.72 -14.39 9.17
CA LEU A 243 -12.88 -13.22 8.84
C LEU A 243 -11.64 -13.59 8.01
N LYS A 244 -11.01 -14.72 8.32
CA LYS A 244 -9.85 -15.21 7.55
C LYS A 244 -10.25 -15.62 6.15
N GLU A 245 -11.34 -16.35 6.00
CA GLU A 245 -11.89 -16.77 4.71
C GLU A 245 -12.26 -15.56 3.83
N ASP A 246 -12.93 -14.54 4.40
CA ASP A 246 -13.29 -13.31 3.71
C ASP A 246 -12.06 -12.56 3.21
N LEU A 247 -11.01 -12.44 4.05
CA LEU A 247 -9.77 -11.76 3.69
C LEU A 247 -8.96 -12.55 2.65
N GLU A 248 -8.90 -13.87 2.75
CA GLU A 248 -8.26 -14.73 1.75
C GLU A 248 -8.97 -14.64 0.40
N ALA A 249 -10.32 -14.66 0.39
CA ALA A 249 -11.12 -14.44 -0.83
C ALA A 249 -10.89 -13.06 -1.45
N PHE A 250 -10.50 -12.09 -0.61
CA PHE A 250 -10.13 -10.75 -1.04
C PHE A 250 -8.63 -10.60 -1.39
N ASN A 251 -7.89 -11.68 -1.51
CA ASN A 251 -6.44 -11.68 -1.77
C ASN A 251 -5.62 -10.97 -0.69
N VAL A 252 -6.02 -11.11 0.58
CA VAL A 252 -5.34 -10.50 1.74
C VAL A 252 -4.90 -11.59 2.70
N THR A 253 -3.62 -11.60 3.01
CA THR A 253 -3.01 -12.56 3.94
C THR A 253 -2.16 -11.86 4.97
N TYR A 254 -2.01 -12.46 6.14
CA TYR A 254 -1.21 -11.94 7.24
C TYR A 254 -0.12 -12.92 7.65
N ASP A 255 1.01 -12.37 8.06
CA ASP A 255 2.12 -13.16 8.59
C ASP A 255 1.88 -13.47 10.09
N VAL A 256 1.20 -12.55 10.80
CA VAL A 256 0.88 -12.67 12.23
C VAL A 256 -0.58 -12.31 12.48
N TRP A 257 -1.26 -13.17 13.24
CA TRP A 257 -2.57 -12.91 13.85
C TRP A 257 -2.34 -12.76 15.36
N PHE A 258 -2.27 -11.53 15.84
CA PHE A 258 -1.93 -11.22 17.22
C PHE A 258 -3.20 -11.18 18.08
N SER A 259 -3.27 -12.02 19.10
CA SER A 259 -4.40 -12.08 20.05
C SER A 259 -4.16 -11.13 21.22
N GLU A 260 -5.11 -10.23 21.50
CA GLU A 260 -5.08 -9.36 22.67
C GLU A 260 -5.06 -10.17 23.97
N GLN A 261 -5.77 -11.31 24.00
CA GLN A 261 -5.82 -12.18 25.19
C GLN A 261 -4.41 -12.59 25.66
N THR A 262 -3.44 -12.71 24.77
CA THR A 262 -2.06 -13.03 25.12
C THR A 262 -1.39 -11.95 25.98
N LEU A 263 -1.80 -10.70 25.87
CA LEU A 263 -1.32 -9.60 26.71
C LEU A 263 -1.86 -9.71 28.15
N HIS A 264 -3.10 -10.20 28.28
CA HIS A 264 -3.75 -10.42 29.57
C HIS A 264 -3.16 -11.65 30.28
N ASP A 265 -3.12 -12.79 29.59
CA ASP A 265 -2.61 -14.07 30.12
C ASP A 265 -1.13 -14.00 30.47
N GLY A 266 -0.35 -13.28 29.67
CA GLY A 266 1.08 -13.07 29.88
C GLY A 266 1.41 -11.94 30.84
N ASN A 267 0.42 -11.32 31.49
CA ASN A 267 0.57 -10.17 32.41
C ASN A 267 1.30 -8.95 31.79
N LYS A 268 1.29 -8.86 30.45
CA LYS A 268 2.07 -7.85 29.69
C LYS A 268 1.57 -6.42 29.91
N ILE A 269 0.28 -6.26 30.16
CA ILE A 269 -0.32 -4.96 30.48
C ILE A 269 0.27 -4.44 31.79
N LYS A 270 0.30 -5.28 32.83
CA LYS A 270 0.88 -4.91 34.13
C LYS A 270 2.38 -4.63 34.01
N GLU A 271 3.13 -5.48 33.30
CA GLU A 271 4.57 -5.27 33.05
C GLU A 271 4.85 -3.93 32.37
N ALA A 272 4.01 -3.51 31.41
CA ALA A 272 4.16 -2.22 30.76
C ALA A 272 3.86 -1.05 31.70
N CYS A 273 2.82 -1.16 32.53
CA CYS A 273 2.49 -0.16 33.54
C CYS A 273 3.58 -0.04 34.61
N ASP A 274 4.08 -1.17 35.14
CA ASP A 274 5.15 -1.20 36.13
C ASP A 274 6.43 -0.54 35.56
N TYR A 275 6.81 -0.88 34.33
CA TYR A 275 7.95 -0.30 33.64
C TYR A 275 7.87 1.24 33.52
N LEU A 276 6.70 1.75 33.15
CA LEU A 276 6.47 3.20 33.03
C LEU A 276 6.41 3.90 34.40
N THR A 277 5.87 3.22 35.42
CA THR A 277 5.81 3.72 36.80
C THR A 277 7.20 3.83 37.42
N GLU A 278 8.05 2.80 37.29
CA GLU A 278 9.44 2.79 37.79
C GLU A 278 10.29 3.90 37.19
N ARG A 279 9.98 4.32 35.94
CA ARG A 279 10.66 5.42 35.25
C ARG A 279 10.06 6.80 35.53
N GLY A 280 9.00 6.87 36.34
CA GLY A 280 8.37 8.11 36.74
C GLY A 280 7.45 8.72 35.67
N TYR A 281 7.07 7.97 34.63
CA TYR A 281 6.16 8.41 33.58
C TYR A 281 4.69 8.20 33.90
N MET A 282 4.40 7.50 35.00
CA MET A 282 3.04 7.36 35.54
C MET A 282 2.94 7.94 36.95
N TYR A 283 1.72 8.35 37.33
CA TYR A 283 1.37 8.85 38.63
C TYR A 283 -0.04 8.44 39.02
N GLU A 284 -0.30 8.36 40.34
CA GLU A 284 -1.63 8.10 40.87
C GLU A 284 -2.37 9.43 41.13
N LYS A 285 -3.64 9.48 40.72
CA LYS A 285 -4.55 10.58 41.01
C LYS A 285 -5.98 10.06 41.07
N ASP A 286 -6.70 10.45 42.12
CA ASP A 286 -8.10 10.06 42.35
C ASP A 286 -8.33 8.54 42.32
N GLY A 287 -7.35 7.74 42.80
CA GLY A 287 -7.39 6.29 42.82
C GLY A 287 -7.08 5.62 41.45
N ALA A 288 -6.88 6.39 40.42
CA ALA A 288 -6.54 5.90 39.07
C ALA A 288 -5.04 6.12 38.73
N LEU A 289 -4.47 5.25 37.87
CA LEU A 289 -3.11 5.39 37.37
C LEU A 289 -3.14 6.14 36.04
N TRP A 290 -2.34 7.20 35.94
CA TRP A 290 -2.29 8.12 34.79
C TRP A 290 -0.91 8.11 34.13
N LEU A 291 -0.90 8.14 32.78
CA LEU A 291 0.32 8.39 31.99
C LEU A 291 0.51 9.91 31.83
N LYS A 292 1.70 10.43 32.07
CA LYS A 292 2.13 11.80 31.78
C LYS A 292 2.29 12.05 30.29
N ALA A 293 1.20 11.90 29.54
CA ALA A 293 1.22 11.97 28.09
C ALA A 293 1.58 13.38 27.57
N THR A 294 1.31 14.42 28.37
CA THR A 294 1.67 15.83 28.05
C THR A 294 3.16 16.05 27.94
N GLU A 295 3.99 15.29 28.65
CA GLU A 295 5.46 15.36 28.54
C GLU A 295 5.98 14.91 27.16
N TYR A 296 5.13 14.19 26.40
CA TYR A 296 5.45 13.63 25.09
C TYR A 296 4.55 14.16 23.96
N GLY A 297 3.86 15.28 24.20
CA GLY A 297 3.15 16.03 23.16
C GLY A 297 1.67 15.69 22.96
N ASP A 298 1.04 14.93 23.88
CA ASP A 298 -0.43 14.82 23.92
C ASP A 298 -1.05 16.08 24.57
N ASP A 299 -2.32 16.33 24.31
CA ASP A 299 -3.06 17.50 24.83
C ASP A 299 -3.35 17.42 26.34
N LYS A 300 -3.36 16.21 26.90
CA LYS A 300 -3.60 15.94 28.33
C LYS A 300 -3.03 14.59 28.76
N ASP A 301 -2.85 14.43 30.07
CA ASP A 301 -2.51 13.13 30.66
C ASP A 301 -3.68 12.15 30.56
N ARG A 302 -3.38 10.85 30.51
CA ARG A 302 -4.36 9.81 30.20
C ARG A 302 -4.45 8.74 31.28
N VAL A 303 -5.69 8.36 31.64
CA VAL A 303 -5.94 7.23 32.52
C VAL A 303 -5.54 5.93 31.84
N VAL A 304 -4.70 5.16 32.49
CA VAL A 304 -4.25 3.84 32.04
C VAL A 304 -4.95 2.73 32.83
N ILE A 305 -5.02 2.88 34.16
CA ILE A 305 -5.79 1.99 35.04
C ILE A 305 -6.83 2.85 35.78
N ARG A 306 -8.07 2.41 35.78
CA ARG A 306 -9.18 3.10 36.45
C ARG A 306 -9.09 2.97 37.98
N ASP A 307 -9.83 3.76 38.68
CA ASP A 307 -9.97 3.74 40.16
C ASP A 307 -10.42 2.39 40.72
N ASN A 308 -11.16 1.62 39.95
CA ASN A 308 -11.57 0.25 40.29
C ASN A 308 -10.51 -0.83 39.97
N GLY A 309 -9.29 -0.44 39.54
CA GLY A 309 -8.18 -1.34 39.20
C GLY A 309 -8.27 -1.97 37.79
N VAL A 310 -9.30 -1.65 37.01
CA VAL A 310 -9.49 -2.20 35.67
C VAL A 310 -8.68 -1.41 34.63
N PRO A 311 -7.80 -2.07 33.83
CA PRO A 311 -7.09 -1.42 32.74
C PRO A 311 -8.06 -0.81 31.71
N THR A 312 -7.67 0.32 31.15
CA THR A 312 -8.36 0.90 29.98
C THR A 312 -7.88 0.23 28.69
N TYR A 313 -8.58 0.45 27.58
CA TYR A 313 -8.09 0.04 26.26
C TYR A 313 -6.69 0.60 25.95
N PHE A 314 -6.42 1.81 26.42
CA PHE A 314 -5.09 2.43 26.27
C PHE A 314 -3.97 1.65 26.97
N ALA A 315 -4.24 0.98 28.08
CA ALA A 315 -3.26 0.12 28.74
C ALA A 315 -2.87 -1.08 27.88
N ALA A 316 -3.85 -1.71 27.22
CA ALA A 316 -3.61 -2.81 26.28
C ALA A 316 -2.83 -2.31 25.06
N ASP A 317 -3.19 -1.14 24.51
CA ASP A 317 -2.48 -0.53 23.38
C ASP A 317 -1.03 -0.20 23.70
N ILE A 318 -0.73 0.32 24.91
CA ILE A 318 0.64 0.55 25.37
C ILE A 318 1.43 -0.77 25.40
N ALA A 319 0.87 -1.82 26.00
CA ALA A 319 1.50 -3.12 26.08
C ALA A 319 1.73 -3.76 24.70
N TYR A 320 0.77 -3.60 23.81
CA TYR A 320 0.86 -4.09 22.44
C TYR A 320 1.95 -3.38 21.63
N HIS A 321 2.01 -2.05 21.67
CA HIS A 321 3.06 -1.31 20.97
C HIS A 321 4.44 -1.59 21.56
N ARG A 322 4.55 -1.73 22.89
CA ARG A 322 5.78 -2.21 23.52
C ARG A 322 6.20 -3.57 22.96
N ASN A 323 5.27 -4.52 22.85
CA ASN A 323 5.52 -5.85 22.28
C ASN A 323 6.02 -5.78 20.83
N LYS A 324 5.47 -4.87 20.00
CA LYS A 324 5.94 -4.67 18.62
C LYS A 324 7.42 -4.30 18.58
N PHE A 325 7.84 -3.31 19.36
CA PHE A 325 9.24 -2.87 19.41
C PHE A 325 10.16 -3.91 20.04
N GLU A 326 9.70 -4.65 21.08
CA GLU A 326 10.45 -5.75 21.69
C GLU A 326 10.69 -6.93 20.72
N ARG A 327 9.82 -7.13 19.73
CA ARG A 327 10.03 -8.07 18.62
C ARG A 327 11.06 -7.58 17.60
N GLY A 328 11.58 -6.37 17.77
CA GLY A 328 12.69 -5.81 16.99
C GLY A 328 12.25 -5.18 15.67
N PHE A 329 11.04 -4.64 15.58
CA PHE A 329 10.65 -3.81 14.47
C PHE A 329 11.24 -2.40 14.60
N ASP A 330 11.90 -1.94 13.55
CA ASP A 330 12.48 -0.60 13.49
C ASP A 330 11.42 0.46 13.21
N ARG A 331 10.35 0.07 12.50
CA ARG A 331 9.21 0.91 12.16
C ARG A 331 7.91 0.12 12.28
N VAL A 332 6.92 0.78 12.83
CA VAL A 332 5.56 0.26 12.99
C VAL A 332 4.61 1.19 12.23
N ILE A 333 3.85 0.64 11.28
CA ILE A 333 2.88 1.38 10.48
C ILE A 333 1.49 0.83 10.79
N ASN A 334 0.63 1.67 11.36
CA ASN A 334 -0.76 1.33 11.65
C ASN A 334 -1.70 2.04 10.67
N LEU A 335 -2.60 1.30 10.03
CA LEU A 335 -3.67 1.86 9.21
C LEU A 335 -4.95 1.94 10.04
N TRP A 336 -5.37 3.16 10.38
CA TRP A 336 -6.56 3.43 11.20
C TRP A 336 -7.67 4.14 10.43
N GLY A 337 -8.91 3.93 10.83
CA GLY A 337 -10.05 4.71 10.35
C GLY A 337 -9.98 6.18 10.79
N ALA A 338 -10.70 7.04 10.08
CA ALA A 338 -10.71 8.49 10.32
C ALA A 338 -11.19 8.89 11.72
N ASP A 339 -12.00 8.05 12.37
CA ASP A 339 -12.48 8.21 13.73
C ASP A 339 -11.37 8.12 14.80
N HIS A 340 -10.23 7.51 14.47
CA HIS A 340 -9.08 7.38 15.37
C HIS A 340 -8.05 8.51 15.26
N HIS A 341 -8.27 9.55 14.45
CA HIS A 341 -7.30 10.64 14.26
C HIS A 341 -6.83 11.27 15.58
N GLY A 342 -7.75 11.53 16.52
CA GLY A 342 -7.42 12.10 17.83
C GLY A 342 -6.62 11.16 18.76
N TYR A 343 -6.42 9.90 18.35
CA TYR A 343 -5.69 8.91 19.14
C TYR A 343 -4.19 8.87 18.82
N ILE A 344 -3.77 9.49 17.71
CA ILE A 344 -2.37 9.43 17.21
C ILE A 344 -1.39 10.05 18.21
N ALA A 345 -1.65 11.28 18.67
CA ALA A 345 -0.78 11.97 19.62
C ALA A 345 -0.61 11.17 20.91
N ARG A 346 -1.71 10.59 21.41
CA ARG A 346 -1.72 9.73 22.60
C ARG A 346 -0.83 8.51 22.44
N MET A 347 -0.89 7.81 21.30
CA MET A 347 -0.06 6.63 21.06
C MET A 347 1.41 6.99 20.84
N LYS A 348 1.70 8.08 20.12
CA LYS A 348 3.07 8.58 19.98
C LYS A 348 3.66 8.97 21.34
N ALA A 349 2.88 9.59 22.22
CA ALA A 349 3.29 9.90 23.59
C ALA A 349 3.62 8.63 24.40
N ALA A 350 2.79 7.59 24.30
CA ALA A 350 3.05 6.30 24.95
C ALA A 350 4.35 5.64 24.43
N VAL A 351 4.57 5.65 23.13
CA VAL A 351 5.79 5.13 22.48
C VAL A 351 7.05 5.88 22.99
N GLY A 352 6.95 7.23 23.09
CA GLY A 352 8.02 8.05 23.66
C GLY A 352 8.30 7.71 25.13
N ALA A 353 7.28 7.57 25.96
CA ALA A 353 7.41 7.16 27.36
C ALA A 353 8.02 5.77 27.52
N LEU A 354 7.73 4.84 26.59
CA LEU A 354 8.37 3.52 26.55
C LEU A 354 9.86 3.56 26.19
N GLY A 355 10.39 4.73 25.78
CA GLY A 355 11.81 4.91 25.46
C GLY A 355 12.14 4.72 23.97
N TYR A 356 11.15 4.61 23.11
CA TYR A 356 11.32 4.54 21.66
C TYR A 356 11.15 5.92 21.02
N ASN A 357 11.69 6.11 19.81
CA ASN A 357 11.43 7.33 19.06
C ASN A 357 9.96 7.33 18.56
N PRO A 358 9.13 8.34 18.92
CA PRO A 358 7.73 8.42 18.47
C PRO A 358 7.56 8.36 16.95
N GLU A 359 8.57 8.80 16.18
CA GLU A 359 8.54 8.75 14.72
C GLU A 359 8.75 7.33 14.13
N GLN A 360 9.09 6.35 14.95
CA GLN A 360 9.08 4.94 14.56
C GLN A 360 7.65 4.38 14.48
N LEU A 361 6.68 5.04 15.13
CA LEU A 361 5.26 4.79 14.95
C LEU A 361 4.70 5.74 13.89
N GLU A 362 4.34 5.18 12.75
CA GLU A 362 3.68 5.86 11.65
C GLU A 362 2.19 5.45 11.62
N VAL A 363 1.30 6.41 11.61
CA VAL A 363 -0.15 6.15 11.56
C VAL A 363 -0.71 6.74 10.27
N LEU A 364 -1.29 5.88 9.46
CA LEU A 364 -1.95 6.25 8.21
C LEU A 364 -3.47 6.25 8.41
N ILE A 365 -4.11 7.37 8.15
CA ILE A 365 -5.56 7.54 8.33
C ILE A 365 -6.29 7.27 7.02
N LEU A 366 -7.15 6.27 7.05
CA LEU A 366 -8.04 5.91 5.96
C LEU A 366 -9.34 6.68 6.03
N GLN A 367 -9.65 7.43 4.97
CA GLN A 367 -10.93 8.14 4.86
C GLN A 367 -12.07 7.18 4.47
N MET A 368 -13.30 7.66 4.69
CA MET A 368 -14.53 6.91 4.48
C MET A 368 -14.74 6.50 3.01
N VAL A 369 -15.50 5.43 2.83
CA VAL A 369 -15.97 4.95 1.52
C VAL A 369 -17.48 5.17 1.43
N SER A 370 -17.91 5.75 0.32
CA SER A 370 -19.32 5.84 -0.05
C SER A 370 -19.55 5.02 -1.32
N LEU A 371 -20.58 4.17 -1.31
CA LEU A 371 -20.95 3.38 -2.47
C LEU A 371 -22.01 4.10 -3.30
N TYR A 372 -21.82 4.13 -4.61
CA TYR A 372 -22.77 4.69 -5.56
C TYR A 372 -23.19 3.66 -6.60
N ARG A 373 -24.47 3.71 -6.99
CA ARG A 373 -25.02 2.90 -8.08
C ARG A 373 -25.89 3.78 -8.97
N ASN A 374 -25.55 3.87 -10.25
CA ASN A 374 -26.23 4.78 -11.20
C ASN A 374 -26.28 6.24 -10.69
N GLY A 375 -25.22 6.70 -10.01
CA GLY A 375 -25.14 8.04 -9.42
C GLY A 375 -25.88 8.23 -8.09
N GLU A 376 -26.56 7.21 -7.57
CA GLU A 376 -27.28 7.27 -6.31
C GLU A 376 -26.50 6.60 -5.19
N LEU A 377 -26.51 7.22 -4.00
CA LEU A 377 -25.82 6.71 -2.79
C LEU A 377 -26.49 5.44 -2.28
N VAL A 378 -25.72 4.36 -2.16
CA VAL A 378 -26.13 3.09 -1.54
C VAL A 378 -25.84 3.13 -0.05
N LYS A 379 -26.86 3.33 0.78
CA LYS A 379 -26.69 3.48 2.25
C LYS A 379 -26.64 2.14 2.99
N MET A 380 -27.35 1.13 2.48
CA MET A 380 -27.55 -0.17 3.15
C MET A 380 -27.57 -1.30 2.14
N SER A 381 -27.19 -2.49 2.59
CA SER A 381 -27.39 -3.73 1.85
C SER A 381 -28.88 -3.97 1.59
N LYS A 382 -29.22 -4.33 0.36
CA LYS A 382 -30.60 -4.72 0.00
C LYS A 382 -31.03 -6.03 0.67
N ARG A 383 -30.07 -6.87 1.04
CA ARG A 383 -30.30 -8.20 1.61
C ARG A 383 -30.56 -8.13 3.12
N THR A 384 -29.81 -7.30 3.84
CA THR A 384 -29.80 -7.30 5.31
C THR A 384 -30.36 -6.02 5.95
N GLY A 385 -30.48 -4.93 5.20
CA GLY A 385 -30.83 -3.61 5.75
C GLY A 385 -29.75 -2.99 6.65
N GLN A 386 -28.56 -3.59 6.67
CA GLN A 386 -27.37 -3.14 7.39
C GLN A 386 -26.30 -2.58 6.42
N SER A 387 -25.12 -2.26 6.92
CA SER A 387 -24.00 -1.86 6.06
C SER A 387 -23.67 -2.96 5.04
N VAL A 388 -23.31 -2.56 3.82
CA VAL A 388 -22.89 -3.50 2.77
C VAL A 388 -21.60 -4.22 3.24
N THR A 389 -21.63 -5.54 3.22
CA THR A 389 -20.48 -6.36 3.60
C THR A 389 -19.44 -6.43 2.49
N LEU A 390 -18.21 -6.79 2.85
CA LEU A 390 -17.14 -7.02 1.87
C LEU A 390 -17.51 -8.13 0.89
N ASN A 391 -18.12 -9.22 1.39
CA ASN A 391 -18.54 -10.34 0.54
C ASN A 391 -19.62 -9.96 -0.45
N GLU A 392 -20.62 -9.16 -0.04
CA GLU A 392 -21.63 -8.65 -0.97
C GLU A 392 -20.99 -7.78 -2.08
N LEU A 393 -19.98 -6.97 -1.72
CA LEU A 393 -19.25 -6.19 -2.71
C LEU A 393 -18.47 -7.10 -3.68
N ILE A 394 -17.75 -8.10 -3.17
CA ILE A 394 -16.98 -9.06 -3.99
C ILE A 394 -17.91 -9.87 -4.91
N GLU A 395 -19.06 -10.31 -4.41
CA GLU A 395 -20.06 -11.02 -5.22
C GLU A 395 -20.58 -10.17 -6.37
N GLU A 396 -20.71 -8.84 -6.17
CA GLU A 396 -21.26 -7.92 -7.17
C GLU A 396 -20.21 -7.48 -8.21
N VAL A 397 -19.03 -7.03 -7.77
CA VAL A 397 -18.05 -6.41 -8.69
C VAL A 397 -16.82 -7.29 -8.94
N GLY A 398 -16.62 -8.35 -8.19
CA GLY A 398 -15.42 -9.18 -8.20
C GLY A 398 -14.26 -8.60 -7.39
N THR A 399 -13.35 -9.48 -6.97
CA THR A 399 -12.19 -9.14 -6.12
C THR A 399 -11.28 -8.10 -6.78
N ASP A 400 -10.95 -8.29 -8.06
CA ASP A 400 -10.01 -7.43 -8.79
C ASP A 400 -10.51 -5.98 -8.91
N ALA A 401 -11.78 -5.81 -9.31
CA ALA A 401 -12.38 -4.48 -9.41
C ALA A 401 -12.51 -3.82 -8.03
N ALA A 402 -12.99 -4.55 -7.02
CA ALA A 402 -13.10 -4.02 -5.67
C ALA A 402 -11.72 -3.53 -5.15
N ARG A 403 -10.66 -4.34 -5.29
CA ARG A 403 -9.32 -3.98 -4.86
C ARG A 403 -8.79 -2.76 -5.59
N PHE A 404 -8.87 -2.74 -6.94
CA PHE A 404 -8.33 -1.65 -7.74
C PHE A 404 -9.01 -0.31 -7.43
N PHE A 405 -10.35 -0.30 -7.34
CA PHE A 405 -11.10 0.91 -7.00
C PHE A 405 -10.77 1.44 -5.60
N PHE A 406 -10.52 0.56 -4.62
CA PHE A 406 -10.11 0.97 -3.28
C PHE A 406 -8.73 1.64 -3.24
N VAL A 407 -7.80 1.22 -4.11
CA VAL A 407 -6.41 1.72 -4.08
C VAL A 407 -6.12 2.84 -5.07
N MET A 408 -7.02 3.13 -6.02
CA MET A 408 -6.78 4.16 -7.04
C MET A 408 -6.83 5.60 -6.51
N ARG A 409 -7.35 5.81 -5.30
CA ARG A 409 -7.37 7.11 -4.62
C ARG A 409 -6.41 7.13 -3.45
N SER A 410 -5.85 8.30 -3.16
CA SER A 410 -5.03 8.50 -1.96
C SER A 410 -5.81 8.14 -0.69
N ILE A 411 -5.10 7.61 0.32
CA ILE A 411 -5.71 7.14 1.58
C ILE A 411 -6.40 8.24 2.37
N ASP A 412 -5.90 9.47 2.28
CA ASP A 412 -6.37 10.67 2.97
C ASP A 412 -7.56 11.35 2.27
N SER A 413 -7.98 10.84 1.11
CA SER A 413 -9.16 11.32 0.38
C SER A 413 -10.37 10.40 0.58
N GLN A 414 -11.56 10.99 0.64
CA GLN A 414 -12.80 10.21 0.58
C GLN A 414 -12.88 9.46 -0.75
N LEU A 415 -13.46 8.27 -0.71
CA LEU A 415 -13.63 7.41 -1.87
C LEU A 415 -15.12 7.24 -2.19
N ASP A 416 -15.51 7.77 -3.33
CA ASP A 416 -16.78 7.45 -3.95
C ASP A 416 -16.58 6.24 -4.87
N PHE A 417 -17.08 5.09 -4.45
CA PHE A 417 -16.95 3.82 -5.16
C PHE A 417 -18.15 3.63 -6.08
N ASP A 418 -17.94 3.69 -7.38
CA ASP A 418 -18.97 3.48 -8.38
C ASP A 418 -19.13 1.98 -8.72
N LEU A 419 -20.19 1.38 -8.16
CA LEU A 419 -20.55 -0.02 -8.40
C LEU A 419 -20.91 -0.29 -9.87
N THR A 420 -21.52 0.69 -10.54
CA THR A 420 -21.91 0.54 -11.95
C THR A 420 -20.68 0.44 -12.82
N LEU A 421 -19.76 1.39 -12.68
CA LEU A 421 -18.51 1.40 -13.42
C LEU A 421 -17.65 0.16 -13.11
N ALA A 422 -17.60 -0.27 -11.85
CA ALA A 422 -16.81 -1.43 -11.44
C ALA A 422 -17.27 -2.76 -12.04
N THR A 423 -18.54 -2.87 -12.45
CA THR A 423 -19.10 -4.07 -13.12
C THR A 423 -19.01 -4.01 -14.66
N GLU A 424 -18.68 -2.87 -15.25
CA GLU A 424 -18.62 -2.71 -16.70
C GLU A 424 -17.45 -3.48 -17.32
N LYS A 425 -17.73 -4.16 -18.44
CA LYS A 425 -16.72 -4.80 -19.28
C LYS A 425 -16.38 -3.90 -20.47
N SER A 426 -15.88 -2.72 -20.18
CA SER A 426 -15.56 -1.69 -21.16
C SER A 426 -14.23 -1.00 -20.84
N ASN A 427 -13.70 -0.24 -21.78
CA ASN A 427 -12.46 0.54 -21.58
C ASN A 427 -12.63 1.67 -20.54
N GLU A 428 -13.85 1.98 -20.14
CA GLU A 428 -14.14 2.96 -19.09
C GLU A 428 -13.84 2.41 -17.69
N ASN A 429 -13.96 1.09 -17.50
CA ASN A 429 -13.54 0.42 -16.29
C ASN A 429 -12.00 0.25 -16.30
N PRO A 430 -11.25 0.96 -15.42
CA PRO A 430 -9.80 0.98 -15.47
C PRO A 430 -9.18 -0.42 -15.24
N VAL A 431 -9.79 -1.24 -14.40
CA VAL A 431 -9.29 -2.60 -14.16
C VAL A 431 -9.44 -3.48 -15.39
N TYR A 432 -10.61 -3.42 -16.03
CA TYR A 432 -10.85 -4.16 -17.27
C TYR A 432 -9.88 -3.73 -18.36
N TYR A 433 -9.64 -2.42 -18.50
CA TYR A 433 -8.71 -1.86 -19.48
C TYR A 433 -7.27 -2.35 -19.31
N ILE A 434 -6.79 -2.40 -18.06
CA ILE A 434 -5.44 -2.87 -17.74
C ILE A 434 -5.33 -4.39 -17.96
N GLN A 435 -6.30 -5.15 -17.48
CA GLN A 435 -6.32 -6.60 -17.65
C GLN A 435 -6.42 -7.00 -19.13
N TYR A 436 -7.16 -6.24 -19.92
CA TYR A 436 -7.25 -6.43 -21.36
C TYR A 436 -5.90 -6.19 -22.06
N ALA A 437 -5.09 -5.22 -21.60
CA ALA A 437 -3.71 -5.07 -22.09
C ALA A 437 -2.88 -6.34 -21.86
N HIS A 438 -2.92 -6.91 -20.65
CA HIS A 438 -2.20 -8.13 -20.34
C HIS A 438 -2.69 -9.34 -21.16
N ALA A 439 -4.01 -9.53 -21.25
CA ALA A 439 -4.60 -10.62 -22.04
C ALA A 439 -4.25 -10.50 -23.54
N ARG A 440 -4.19 -9.28 -24.08
CA ARG A 440 -3.76 -8.99 -25.45
C ARG A 440 -2.30 -9.36 -25.67
N ILE A 441 -1.41 -9.05 -24.73
CA ILE A 441 -0.01 -9.49 -24.75
C ILE A 441 0.07 -11.02 -24.80
N CYS A 442 -0.66 -11.71 -23.95
CA CYS A 442 -0.71 -13.17 -23.96
C CYS A 442 -1.23 -13.74 -25.30
N SER A 443 -2.16 -13.02 -25.95
CA SER A 443 -2.65 -13.39 -27.28
C SER A 443 -1.57 -13.24 -28.34
N ILE A 444 -0.75 -12.18 -28.29
CA ILE A 444 0.38 -11.98 -29.18
C ILE A 444 1.35 -13.16 -29.08
N PHE A 445 1.72 -13.58 -27.87
CA PHE A 445 2.63 -14.72 -27.70
C PHE A 445 2.04 -16.05 -28.21
N ARG A 446 0.72 -16.24 -28.08
CA ARG A 446 0.06 -17.42 -28.69
C ARG A 446 0.13 -17.38 -30.21
N GLN A 447 -0.12 -16.24 -30.84
CA GLN A 447 -0.03 -16.07 -32.30
C GLN A 447 1.39 -16.27 -32.82
N LEU A 448 2.42 -15.76 -32.12
CA LEU A 448 3.82 -16.00 -32.45
C LEU A 448 4.16 -17.49 -32.41
N LYS A 449 3.72 -18.21 -31.40
CA LYS A 449 3.91 -19.66 -31.27
C LYS A 449 3.21 -20.43 -32.40
N GLU A 450 1.97 -20.06 -32.74
CA GLU A 450 1.21 -20.65 -33.84
C GLU A 450 1.89 -20.40 -35.20
N ALA A 451 2.54 -19.24 -35.36
CA ALA A 451 3.34 -18.91 -36.56
C ALA A 451 4.73 -19.54 -36.56
N GLY A 452 5.12 -20.31 -35.54
CA GLY A 452 6.46 -20.91 -35.43
C GLY A 452 7.57 -19.90 -35.18
N ILE A 453 7.26 -18.72 -34.66
CA ILE A 453 8.22 -17.66 -34.37
C ILE A 453 8.65 -17.79 -32.90
N GLU A 454 9.92 -18.09 -32.69
CA GLU A 454 10.53 -18.15 -31.38
C GLU A 454 11.17 -16.82 -31.00
N GLU A 455 11.20 -16.50 -29.72
CA GLU A 455 11.91 -15.34 -29.20
C GLU A 455 13.41 -15.56 -29.28
N ALA A 456 14.13 -14.65 -29.96
CA ALA A 456 15.59 -14.69 -30.03
C ALA A 456 16.24 -14.39 -28.67
N ALA A 457 17.43 -14.97 -28.42
CA ALA A 457 18.20 -14.69 -27.21
C ALA A 457 18.55 -13.19 -27.12
N GLU A 458 19.00 -12.62 -28.22
CA GLU A 458 19.41 -11.21 -28.34
C GLU A 458 18.61 -10.53 -29.47
N ALA A 459 18.45 -9.21 -29.35
CA ALA A 459 17.83 -8.39 -30.38
C ALA A 459 18.49 -7.00 -30.40
N ASP A 460 18.48 -6.35 -31.56
CA ASP A 460 18.98 -4.98 -31.71
C ASP A 460 17.89 -3.97 -31.33
N TYR A 461 18.03 -3.38 -30.16
CA TYR A 461 17.03 -2.41 -29.63
C TYR A 461 17.14 -1.03 -30.28
N THR A 462 18.18 -0.74 -31.06
CA THR A 462 18.31 0.50 -31.84
C THR A 462 17.28 0.59 -32.96
N LEU A 463 16.66 -0.54 -33.32
CA LEU A 463 15.58 -0.63 -34.30
C LEU A 463 14.22 -0.18 -33.80
N LEU A 464 14.08 0.05 -32.47
CA LEU A 464 12.86 0.58 -31.86
C LEU A 464 12.84 2.11 -31.96
N THR A 465 12.42 2.61 -33.11
CA THR A 465 12.51 4.04 -33.47
C THR A 465 11.15 4.74 -33.59
N GLU A 466 10.06 3.99 -33.60
CA GLU A 466 8.73 4.56 -33.70
C GLU A 466 8.36 5.34 -32.42
N PRO A 467 7.66 6.47 -32.51
CA PRO A 467 7.30 7.26 -31.34
C PRO A 467 6.57 6.46 -30.25
N ALA A 468 5.68 5.54 -30.63
CA ALA A 468 4.96 4.69 -29.69
C ALA A 468 5.86 3.68 -28.96
N GLU A 469 6.93 3.19 -29.62
CA GLU A 469 7.96 2.33 -29.01
C GLU A 469 8.77 3.12 -27.97
N ILE A 470 9.22 4.31 -28.37
CA ILE A 470 10.00 5.22 -27.52
C ILE A 470 9.24 5.60 -26.25
N GLU A 471 7.97 6.01 -26.39
CA GLU A 471 7.13 6.38 -25.22
C GLU A 471 6.92 5.18 -24.28
N LEU A 472 6.72 4.00 -24.84
CA LEU A 472 6.54 2.78 -24.04
C LEU A 472 7.84 2.42 -23.28
N ILE A 473 9.01 2.52 -23.93
CA ILE A 473 10.32 2.27 -23.30
C ILE A 473 10.57 3.30 -22.17
N LYS A 474 10.32 4.59 -22.43
CA LYS A 474 10.45 5.65 -21.42
C LYS A 474 9.57 5.36 -20.21
N LYS A 475 8.32 4.96 -20.43
CA LYS A 475 7.39 4.60 -19.35
C LYS A 475 7.86 3.40 -18.53
N LEU A 476 8.37 2.36 -19.19
CA LEU A 476 8.97 1.22 -18.51
C LEU A 476 10.18 1.65 -17.65
N GLY A 477 10.98 2.60 -18.14
CA GLY A 477 12.15 3.13 -17.43
C GLY A 477 11.82 3.86 -16.12
N GLU A 478 10.63 4.45 -16.01
CA GLU A 478 10.19 5.16 -14.79
C GLU A 478 9.86 4.22 -13.61
N TYR A 479 9.64 2.93 -13.90
CA TYR A 479 9.05 1.99 -12.95
C TYR A 479 9.84 1.79 -11.65
N PRO A 480 11.17 1.61 -11.64
CA PRO A 480 11.94 1.46 -10.40
C PRO A 480 11.87 2.71 -9.50
N GLU A 481 11.97 3.90 -10.07
CA GLU A 481 11.86 5.17 -9.32
C GLU A 481 10.46 5.34 -8.72
N LEU A 482 9.42 4.96 -9.48
CA LEU A 482 8.04 4.93 -8.99
C LEU A 482 7.92 4.02 -7.77
N ILE A 483 8.42 2.78 -7.83
CA ILE A 483 8.36 1.83 -6.71
C ILE A 483 9.06 2.40 -5.48
N ALA A 484 10.27 2.95 -5.63
CA ALA A 484 11.03 3.53 -4.54
C ALA A 484 10.30 4.72 -3.89
N SER A 485 9.84 5.68 -4.71
CA SER A 485 9.18 6.90 -4.22
C SER A 485 7.79 6.61 -3.64
N ALA A 486 6.98 5.77 -4.30
CA ALA A 486 5.66 5.39 -3.81
C ALA A 486 5.74 4.61 -2.48
N ALA A 487 6.73 3.73 -2.32
CA ALA A 487 6.98 3.05 -1.04
C ALA A 487 7.39 4.03 0.06
N LYS A 488 8.28 4.96 -0.23
CA LYS A 488 8.72 6.01 0.71
C LYS A 488 7.57 6.91 1.16
N GLU A 489 6.68 7.27 0.25
CA GLU A 489 5.53 8.16 0.50
C GLU A 489 4.27 7.42 0.95
N ARG A 490 4.28 6.08 1.02
CA ARG A 490 3.10 5.24 1.32
C ARG A 490 1.97 5.42 0.30
N ALA A 491 2.31 5.79 -0.92
CA ALA A 491 1.40 6.26 -1.96
C ALA A 491 1.04 5.14 -2.96
N VAL A 492 0.34 4.10 -2.51
CA VAL A 492 -0.07 2.94 -3.33
C VAL A 492 -0.84 3.35 -4.59
N HIS A 493 -1.67 4.39 -4.52
CA HIS A 493 -2.44 4.91 -5.66
C HIS A 493 -1.57 5.30 -6.86
N ARG A 494 -0.30 5.68 -6.64
CA ARG A 494 0.63 5.99 -7.74
C ARG A 494 0.95 4.77 -8.60
N VAL A 495 0.98 3.58 -8.00
CA VAL A 495 1.15 2.32 -8.76
C VAL A 495 -0.10 2.03 -9.61
N ALA A 496 -1.30 2.28 -9.06
CA ALA A 496 -2.54 2.11 -9.81
C ALA A 496 -2.64 3.07 -11.01
N HIS A 497 -2.25 4.33 -10.85
CA HIS A 497 -2.19 5.29 -11.95
C HIS A 497 -1.15 4.89 -12.99
N TYR A 498 0.05 4.52 -12.55
CA TYR A 498 1.12 4.10 -13.45
C TYR A 498 0.73 2.91 -14.32
N VAL A 499 0.14 1.86 -13.74
CA VAL A 499 -0.24 0.67 -14.50
C VAL A 499 -1.35 0.96 -15.51
N HIS A 500 -2.26 1.89 -15.20
CA HIS A 500 -3.28 2.36 -16.14
C HIS A 500 -2.67 3.12 -17.32
N GLU A 501 -1.73 4.04 -17.07
CA GLU A 501 -1.00 4.77 -18.10
C GLU A 501 -0.17 3.82 -18.97
N LEU A 502 0.55 2.88 -18.37
CA LEU A 502 1.33 1.87 -19.08
C LEU A 502 0.46 1.03 -20.03
N ALA A 503 -0.73 0.62 -19.57
CA ALA A 503 -1.70 -0.09 -20.39
C ALA A 503 -2.15 0.76 -21.59
N GLY A 504 -2.39 2.07 -21.39
CA GLY A 504 -2.74 3.02 -22.46
C GLY A 504 -1.64 3.13 -23.50
N LEU A 505 -0.40 3.28 -23.08
CA LEU A 505 0.77 3.34 -23.99
C LEU A 505 0.96 2.01 -24.75
N PHE A 506 0.75 0.87 -24.09
CA PHE A 506 0.80 -0.42 -24.76
C PHE A 506 -0.31 -0.56 -25.82
N HIS A 507 -1.54 -0.12 -25.54
CA HIS A 507 -2.61 -0.14 -26.53
C HIS A 507 -2.31 0.76 -27.73
N SER A 508 -1.70 1.92 -27.49
CA SER A 508 -1.23 2.84 -28.54
C SER A 508 -0.14 2.18 -29.41
N PHE A 509 0.87 1.59 -28.79
CA PHE A 509 1.91 0.84 -29.48
C PHE A 509 1.34 -0.30 -30.31
N TYR A 510 0.44 -1.12 -29.73
CA TYR A 510 -0.18 -2.24 -30.45
C TYR A 510 -0.97 -1.81 -31.69
N ASN A 511 -1.62 -0.66 -31.64
CA ASN A 511 -2.40 -0.13 -32.77
C ASN A 511 -1.51 0.46 -33.88
N GLN A 512 -0.34 1.00 -33.55
CA GLN A 512 0.54 1.70 -34.48
C GLN A 512 1.66 0.82 -35.01
N CYS A 513 2.17 -0.13 -34.21
CA CYS A 513 3.33 -0.93 -34.53
C CYS A 513 2.95 -2.42 -34.71
N ARG A 514 3.04 -2.91 -35.94
CA ARG A 514 2.84 -4.34 -36.20
C ARG A 514 3.96 -5.17 -35.60
N ILE A 515 3.62 -6.32 -35.01
CA ILE A 515 4.59 -7.25 -34.44
C ILE A 515 4.84 -8.42 -35.40
N LEU A 516 3.80 -8.89 -36.10
CA LEU A 516 3.87 -9.96 -37.08
C LEU A 516 3.93 -9.38 -38.50
N GLY A 517 4.71 -10.03 -39.37
CA GLY A 517 4.79 -9.66 -40.78
C GLY A 517 5.62 -8.39 -41.08
N VAL A 518 6.57 -8.07 -40.21
CA VAL A 518 7.58 -7.03 -40.37
C VAL A 518 8.95 -7.63 -40.50
N ASP A 519 9.98 -6.79 -40.72
CA ASP A 519 11.37 -7.23 -40.76
C ASP A 519 11.70 -8.11 -39.52
N PRO A 520 12.38 -9.27 -39.70
CA PRO A 520 12.65 -10.20 -38.60
C PRO A 520 13.42 -9.60 -37.43
N GLU A 521 14.37 -8.67 -37.68
CA GLU A 521 15.16 -8.04 -36.62
C GLU A 521 14.28 -7.05 -35.81
N VAL A 522 13.47 -6.24 -36.49
CA VAL A 522 12.48 -5.35 -35.86
C VAL A 522 11.44 -6.17 -35.07
N GLN A 523 11.02 -7.32 -35.65
CA GLN A 523 10.07 -8.21 -34.97
C GLN A 523 10.64 -8.71 -33.64
N GLN A 524 11.91 -9.14 -33.62
CA GLN A 524 12.53 -9.62 -32.38
C GLN A 524 12.66 -8.50 -31.33
N ALA A 525 13.02 -7.29 -31.72
CA ALA A 525 13.07 -6.13 -30.82
C ALA A 525 11.68 -5.82 -30.23
N ARG A 526 10.61 -5.86 -31.05
CA ARG A 526 9.22 -5.66 -30.60
C ARG A 526 8.71 -6.77 -29.69
N ILE A 527 9.09 -8.04 -29.94
CA ILE A 527 8.78 -9.17 -29.04
C ILE A 527 9.36 -8.92 -27.64
N LYS A 528 10.62 -8.45 -27.55
CA LYS A 528 11.23 -8.09 -26.27
C LYS A 528 10.49 -6.96 -25.58
N LEU A 529 10.04 -5.93 -26.31
CA LEU A 529 9.27 -4.81 -25.76
C LEU A 529 7.91 -5.25 -25.19
N VAL A 530 7.20 -6.10 -25.92
CA VAL A 530 5.94 -6.70 -25.46
C VAL A 530 6.14 -7.53 -24.19
N LYS A 531 7.23 -8.33 -24.13
CA LYS A 531 7.55 -9.16 -22.98
C LYS A 531 7.93 -8.33 -21.75
N ALA A 532 8.75 -7.31 -21.91
CA ALA A 532 9.09 -6.38 -20.84
C ALA A 532 7.85 -5.67 -20.28
N THR A 533 6.95 -5.24 -21.18
CA THR A 533 5.66 -4.65 -20.79
C THR A 533 4.79 -5.63 -19.98
N GLN A 534 4.74 -6.90 -20.41
CA GLN A 534 4.03 -7.95 -19.67
C GLN A 534 4.55 -8.11 -18.25
N HIS A 535 5.88 -8.16 -18.08
CA HIS A 535 6.50 -8.33 -16.77
C HIS A 535 6.13 -7.17 -15.84
N VAL A 536 6.22 -5.93 -16.33
CA VAL A 536 5.90 -4.74 -15.51
C VAL A 536 4.41 -4.67 -15.18
N LEU A 537 3.51 -4.92 -16.14
CA LEU A 537 2.07 -4.98 -15.89
C LEU A 537 1.73 -6.03 -14.82
N ARG A 538 2.26 -7.25 -14.95
CA ARG A 538 2.04 -8.33 -14.00
C ARG A 538 2.58 -7.98 -12.61
N HIS A 539 3.80 -7.43 -12.54
CA HIS A 539 4.43 -7.05 -11.28
C HIS A 539 3.61 -5.94 -10.58
N ALA A 540 3.19 -4.90 -11.29
CA ALA A 540 2.38 -3.82 -10.74
C ALA A 540 0.99 -4.32 -10.28
N LEU A 541 0.32 -5.17 -11.06
CA LEU A 541 -0.94 -5.79 -10.67
C LEU A 541 -0.78 -6.65 -9.41
N ASN A 542 0.31 -7.42 -9.30
CA ASN A 542 0.61 -8.21 -8.10
C ASN A 542 0.81 -7.34 -6.86
N ILE A 543 1.46 -6.19 -6.97
CA ILE A 543 1.57 -5.21 -5.86
C ILE A 543 0.17 -4.80 -5.39
N LEU A 544 -0.75 -4.52 -6.31
CA LEU A 544 -2.11 -4.13 -6.00
C LEU A 544 -3.00 -5.32 -5.55
N GLY A 545 -2.50 -6.54 -5.65
CA GLY A 545 -3.25 -7.76 -5.37
C GLY A 545 -4.38 -8.02 -6.37
N VAL A 546 -4.22 -7.55 -7.61
CA VAL A 546 -5.13 -7.70 -8.74
C VAL A 546 -4.57 -8.75 -9.69
N SER A 547 -5.41 -9.61 -10.22
CA SER A 547 -4.99 -10.67 -11.14
C SER A 547 -4.57 -10.11 -12.52
N ALA A 548 -3.68 -10.86 -13.19
CA ALA A 548 -3.26 -10.61 -14.56
C ALA A 548 -3.75 -11.76 -15.47
N PRO A 549 -5.02 -11.74 -15.93
CA PRO A 549 -5.60 -12.82 -16.69
C PRO A 549 -4.94 -12.97 -18.07
N GLU A 550 -4.78 -14.20 -18.51
CA GLU A 550 -4.23 -14.50 -19.83
C GLU A 550 -5.26 -14.44 -20.96
N ARG A 551 -6.54 -14.48 -20.59
CA ARG A 551 -7.71 -14.43 -21.52
C ARG A 551 -8.83 -13.62 -20.86
N MET A 552 -9.49 -12.86 -21.68
CA MET A 552 -10.69 -12.08 -21.31
C MET A 552 -11.75 -12.22 -22.40
#